data_ddb8cd8f28d793e243dbbfd9bcd4885d
#
_entry.id   ddb8cd8f28d793e243dbbfd9bcd4885d
#
_cell.length_a   1.000
_cell.length_b   1.000
_cell.length_c   1.000
_cell.angle_alpha   90.00
_cell.angle_beta   90.00
_cell.angle_gamma   90.00
#
_symmetry.space_group_name_H-M   'P 1'
#
loop_
_entity.id
_entity.type
_entity.pdbx_description
1 polymer ?
#
loop_
_entity_poly.entity_id
_entity_poly.type
_entity_poly.pdbx_seq_one_letter_code
_entity_poly.pdbx_strand_id
1 'polypeptide(L)'
;MSWQWPEEPVSPQWRILSVIVPIYNEHETLSEIVRRIRSVDLSALRLTTEIVLVDDGSTDGTRELLPGLAELPGVRVFLLPRNRGKGAAVRTGIENATGDFLLVQDADLEYDPRDYPTLLRPILEGRSSVVYGSRFLGEHKAMYYWHQVGNKLLTMFANILYNTTLTDMETCYKLCTREVAHSFTLKQHRWGFDPEMTAKILKRGHRIYEVPIAYNGREFDEGKKINWRDAFVVITSLVRYRFTE
;
A
#
# COMPACT_ATOMS: atom_id res chain seq x y z
N MET A 1 23.00 -27.46 -8.12
CA MET A 1 21.66 -27.65 -7.53
C MET A 1 20.67 -27.04 -8.50
N SER A 2 19.89 -27.86 -9.19
CA SER A 2 18.82 -27.39 -10.07
C SER A 2 17.66 -26.96 -9.20
N TRP A 3 17.30 -25.70 -9.23
CA TRP A 3 16.09 -25.21 -8.59
C TRP A 3 14.87 -25.83 -9.27
N GLN A 4 14.11 -26.63 -8.57
CA GLN A 4 12.81 -27.12 -9.03
C GLN A 4 11.72 -26.24 -8.39
N TRP A 5 10.85 -25.70 -9.23
CA TRP A 5 9.65 -25.01 -8.79
C TRP A 5 8.76 -26.00 -8.04
N PRO A 6 8.18 -25.64 -6.90
CA PRO A 6 7.18 -26.48 -6.27
C PRO A 6 6.02 -26.69 -7.25
N GLU A 7 5.79 -27.94 -7.64
CA GLU A 7 4.65 -28.37 -8.47
C GLU A 7 3.34 -28.46 -7.70
N GLU A 8 3.24 -27.83 -6.54
CA GLU A 8 1.96 -27.80 -5.82
C GLU A 8 0.98 -26.89 -6.57
N PRO A 9 -0.15 -27.44 -7.04
CA PRO A 9 -1.17 -26.61 -7.67
C PRO A 9 -1.64 -25.58 -6.64
N VAL A 10 -1.66 -24.31 -7.05
CA VAL A 10 -2.36 -23.23 -6.33
C VAL A 10 -3.68 -23.80 -5.85
N SER A 11 -3.94 -23.76 -4.54
CA SER A 11 -5.17 -24.25 -3.92
C SER A 11 -6.37 -24.02 -4.85
N PRO A 12 -7.22 -25.02 -5.11
CA PRO A 12 -8.37 -24.87 -6.00
C PRO A 12 -9.40 -23.85 -5.49
N GLN A 13 -9.24 -23.36 -4.28
CA GLN A 13 -10.12 -22.37 -3.67
C GLN A 13 -9.77 -20.95 -4.15
N TRP A 14 -10.81 -20.19 -4.42
CA TRP A 14 -10.69 -18.76 -4.67
C TRP A 14 -10.17 -18.06 -3.43
N ARG A 15 -9.20 -17.16 -3.61
CA ARG A 15 -8.63 -16.32 -2.57
C ARG A 15 -9.09 -14.87 -2.73
N ILE A 16 -8.93 -14.07 -1.73
CA ILE A 16 -9.40 -12.68 -1.69
C ILE A 16 -8.20 -11.72 -1.59
N LEU A 17 -8.18 -10.73 -2.47
CA LEU A 17 -7.35 -9.54 -2.32
C LEU A 17 -8.16 -8.45 -1.62
N SER A 18 -7.80 -8.06 -0.41
CA SER A 18 -8.34 -6.87 0.26
C SER A 18 -7.54 -5.64 -0.14
N VAL A 19 -8.18 -4.74 -0.86
CA VAL A 19 -7.63 -3.44 -1.24
C VAL A 19 -8.08 -2.42 -0.20
N ILE A 20 -7.13 -1.95 0.62
CA ILE A 20 -7.36 -0.97 1.69
C ILE A 20 -7.17 0.42 1.11
N VAL A 21 -8.21 1.22 1.12
CA VAL A 21 -8.20 2.58 0.59
C VAL A 21 -8.37 3.58 1.73
N PRO A 22 -7.29 4.19 2.23
CA PRO A 22 -7.37 5.31 3.18
C PRO A 22 -7.85 6.56 2.45
N ILE A 23 -8.86 7.25 3.02
CA ILE A 23 -9.54 8.37 2.38
C ILE A 23 -9.50 9.57 3.32
N TYR A 24 -9.08 10.73 2.80
CA TYR A 24 -9.23 12.01 3.48
C TYR A 24 -9.30 13.15 2.47
N ASN A 25 -10.50 13.72 2.29
CA ASN A 25 -10.78 14.79 1.36
C ASN A 25 -10.39 14.43 -0.08
N GLU A 26 -11.06 13.41 -0.62
CA GLU A 26 -10.86 12.87 -1.97
C GLU A 26 -12.19 12.79 -2.74
N HIS A 27 -13.05 13.82 -2.60
CA HIS A 27 -14.38 13.86 -3.21
C HIS A 27 -14.33 13.65 -4.74
N GLU A 28 -13.36 14.25 -5.41
CA GLU A 28 -13.26 14.20 -6.88
C GLU A 28 -12.71 12.87 -7.41
N THR A 29 -11.91 12.16 -6.61
CA THR A 29 -11.16 10.98 -7.07
C THR A 29 -11.74 9.66 -6.58
N LEU A 30 -12.45 9.65 -5.44
CA LEU A 30 -12.89 8.45 -4.75
C LEU A 30 -13.74 7.52 -5.62
N SER A 31 -14.76 8.05 -6.30
CA SER A 31 -15.65 7.23 -7.14
C SER A 31 -14.90 6.61 -8.31
N GLU A 32 -13.95 7.34 -8.89
CA GLU A 32 -13.15 6.86 -10.01
C GLU A 32 -12.16 5.78 -9.58
N ILE A 33 -11.47 5.94 -8.44
CA ILE A 33 -10.55 4.89 -7.97
C ILE A 33 -11.30 3.59 -7.63
N VAL A 34 -12.46 3.67 -6.99
CA VAL A 34 -13.29 2.48 -6.72
C VAL A 34 -13.72 1.80 -8.01
N ARG A 35 -14.14 2.59 -9.02
CA ARG A 35 -14.48 2.06 -10.36
C ARG A 35 -13.28 1.35 -10.99
N ARG A 36 -12.08 1.95 -10.95
CA ARG A 36 -10.84 1.35 -11.50
C ARG A 36 -10.48 0.06 -10.79
N ILE A 37 -10.51 0.03 -9.44
CA ILE A 37 -10.23 -1.18 -8.66
C ILE A 37 -11.18 -2.30 -9.07
N ARG A 38 -12.49 -2.02 -9.17
CA ARG A 38 -13.50 -3.01 -9.56
C ARG A 38 -13.39 -3.49 -11.01
N SER A 39 -12.76 -2.72 -11.87
CA SER A 39 -12.56 -3.08 -13.28
C SER A 39 -11.38 -4.03 -13.50
N VAL A 40 -10.54 -4.27 -12.49
CA VAL A 40 -9.42 -5.20 -12.61
C VAL A 40 -9.94 -6.65 -12.55
N ASP A 41 -9.75 -7.38 -13.63
CA ASP A 41 -10.06 -8.82 -13.66
C ASP A 41 -8.90 -9.64 -13.09
N LEU A 42 -9.13 -10.25 -11.95
CA LEU A 42 -8.19 -11.15 -11.28
C LEU A 42 -8.60 -12.64 -11.40
N SER A 43 -9.59 -12.96 -12.21
CA SER A 43 -10.15 -14.32 -12.35
C SER A 43 -9.10 -15.34 -12.84
N ALA A 44 -8.21 -14.92 -13.76
CA ALA A 44 -7.10 -15.76 -14.23
C ALA A 44 -6.12 -16.13 -13.10
N LEU A 45 -6.06 -15.36 -12.03
CA LEU A 45 -5.27 -15.62 -10.82
C LEU A 45 -6.10 -16.33 -9.73
N ARG A 46 -7.38 -16.65 -10.00
CA ARG A 46 -8.35 -17.20 -9.04
C ARG A 46 -8.49 -16.32 -7.79
N LEU A 47 -8.58 -15.02 -8.01
CA LEU A 47 -8.78 -14.03 -6.96
C LEU A 47 -10.06 -13.25 -7.18
N THR A 48 -10.71 -12.91 -6.06
CA THR A 48 -11.74 -11.88 -5.98
C THR A 48 -11.21 -10.68 -5.20
N THR A 49 -11.83 -9.51 -5.40
CA THR A 49 -11.41 -8.28 -4.74
C THR A 49 -12.44 -7.87 -3.68
N GLU A 50 -11.96 -7.65 -2.46
CA GLU A 50 -12.65 -6.91 -1.40
C GLU A 50 -12.07 -5.49 -1.37
N ILE A 51 -12.91 -4.46 -1.31
CA ILE A 51 -12.47 -3.06 -1.18
C ILE A 51 -12.85 -2.57 0.22
N VAL A 52 -11.84 -2.17 0.99
CA VAL A 52 -12.01 -1.65 2.36
C VAL A 52 -11.74 -0.15 2.35
N LEU A 53 -12.81 0.63 2.26
CA LEU A 53 -12.76 2.09 2.29
C LEU A 53 -12.71 2.57 3.74
N VAL A 54 -11.70 3.37 4.09
CA VAL A 54 -11.56 3.91 5.46
C VAL A 54 -11.47 5.43 5.39
N ASP A 55 -12.56 6.12 5.74
CA ASP A 55 -12.61 7.57 5.80
C ASP A 55 -11.99 8.09 7.10
N ASP A 56 -10.95 8.89 6.97
CA ASP A 56 -10.21 9.51 8.09
C ASP A 56 -10.77 10.90 8.45
N GLY A 57 -12.08 11.04 8.53
CA GLY A 57 -12.71 12.27 8.97
C GLY A 57 -12.80 13.35 7.89
N SER A 58 -13.13 13.00 6.65
CA SER A 58 -13.28 13.95 5.54
C SER A 58 -14.34 15.01 5.80
N THR A 59 -14.13 16.21 5.23
CA THR A 59 -14.95 17.41 5.41
C THR A 59 -15.33 18.14 4.12
N ASP A 60 -14.98 17.56 2.96
CA ASP A 60 -15.12 18.16 1.62
C ASP A 60 -16.31 17.59 0.80
N GLY A 61 -17.21 16.83 1.45
CA GLY A 61 -18.29 16.10 0.76
C GLY A 61 -17.94 14.65 0.40
N THR A 62 -16.70 14.19 0.61
CA THR A 62 -16.33 12.78 0.37
C THR A 62 -17.24 11.79 1.09
N ARG A 63 -17.64 12.10 2.33
CA ARG A 63 -18.53 11.25 3.14
C ARG A 63 -19.91 11.01 2.53
N GLU A 64 -20.38 11.94 1.74
CA GLU A 64 -21.68 11.86 1.08
C GLU A 64 -21.70 10.78 -0.03
N LEU A 65 -20.54 10.43 -0.56
CA LEU A 65 -20.38 9.37 -1.57
C LEU A 65 -20.38 7.96 -0.96
N LEU A 66 -19.95 7.83 0.29
CA LEU A 66 -19.67 6.54 0.92
C LEU A 66 -20.90 5.61 1.05
N PRO A 67 -22.11 6.09 1.37
CA PRO A 67 -23.30 5.23 1.42
C PRO A 67 -23.57 4.53 0.08
N GLY A 68 -23.51 5.26 -1.04
CA GLY A 68 -23.69 4.67 -2.37
C GLY A 68 -22.59 3.69 -2.75
N LEU A 69 -21.36 3.94 -2.34
CA LEU A 69 -20.24 3.02 -2.56
C LEU A 69 -20.36 1.74 -1.71
N ALA A 70 -20.93 1.84 -0.51
CA ALA A 70 -21.14 0.69 0.38
C ALA A 70 -22.19 -0.31 -0.16
N GLU A 71 -23.07 0.11 -1.08
CA GLU A 71 -24.04 -0.77 -1.73
C GLU A 71 -23.40 -1.64 -2.82
N LEU A 72 -22.20 -1.31 -3.25
CA LEU A 72 -21.50 -2.08 -4.28
C LEU A 72 -20.99 -3.42 -3.73
N PRO A 73 -21.18 -4.53 -4.46
CA PRO A 73 -20.69 -5.84 -4.02
C PRO A 73 -19.19 -5.83 -3.75
N GLY A 74 -18.79 -6.36 -2.59
CA GLY A 74 -17.40 -6.46 -2.18
C GLY A 74 -16.79 -5.16 -1.62
N VAL A 75 -17.57 -4.10 -1.44
CA VAL A 75 -17.14 -2.83 -0.83
C VAL A 75 -17.61 -2.76 0.62
N ARG A 76 -16.69 -2.41 1.51
CA ARG A 76 -16.95 -2.19 2.94
C ARG A 76 -16.40 -0.83 3.34
N VAL A 77 -17.17 -0.09 4.14
CA VAL A 77 -16.86 1.28 4.54
C VAL A 77 -16.69 1.40 6.04
N PHE A 78 -15.63 2.07 6.48
CA PHE A 78 -15.35 2.37 7.89
C PHE A 78 -15.11 3.87 8.04
N LEU A 79 -15.72 4.47 9.05
CA LEU A 79 -15.65 5.90 9.31
C LEU A 79 -14.87 6.17 10.60
N LEU A 80 -13.80 6.91 10.52
CA LEU A 80 -13.15 7.43 11.72
C LEU A 80 -13.86 8.74 12.15
N PRO A 81 -13.99 8.98 13.46
CA PRO A 81 -14.76 10.13 13.97
C PRO A 81 -14.07 11.47 13.65
N ARG A 82 -12.77 11.48 13.42
CA ARG A 82 -11.96 12.66 13.08
C ARG A 82 -10.69 12.24 12.37
N ASN A 83 -10.02 13.19 11.71
CA ASN A 83 -8.71 12.95 11.09
C ASN A 83 -7.68 12.51 12.15
N ARG A 84 -7.13 11.32 11.93
CA ARG A 84 -6.06 10.71 12.73
C ARG A 84 -4.80 10.44 11.90
N GLY A 85 -4.88 10.63 10.57
CA GLY A 85 -3.82 10.44 9.59
C GLY A 85 -3.84 9.07 8.91
N LYS A 86 -3.20 9.01 7.73
CA LYS A 86 -3.20 7.85 6.82
C LYS A 86 -2.88 6.53 7.53
N GLY A 87 -1.88 6.51 8.42
CA GLY A 87 -1.52 5.30 9.17
C GLY A 87 -2.63 4.77 10.08
N ALA A 88 -3.49 5.64 10.63
CA ALA A 88 -4.65 5.21 11.41
C ALA A 88 -5.72 4.57 10.52
N ALA A 89 -5.97 5.15 9.34
CA ALA A 89 -6.90 4.59 8.37
C ALA A 89 -6.41 3.24 7.82
N VAL A 90 -5.13 3.13 7.46
CA VAL A 90 -4.54 1.86 6.99
C VAL A 90 -4.63 0.80 8.08
N ARG A 91 -4.30 1.11 9.33
CA ARG A 91 -4.45 0.16 10.46
C ARG A 91 -5.89 -0.33 10.60
N THR A 92 -6.87 0.59 10.58
CA THR A 92 -8.29 0.22 10.62
C THR A 92 -8.66 -0.68 9.44
N GLY A 93 -8.13 -0.41 8.26
CA GLY A 93 -8.31 -1.25 7.08
C GLY A 93 -7.73 -2.66 7.27
N ILE A 94 -6.49 -2.78 7.77
CA ILE A 94 -5.85 -4.07 8.06
C ILE A 94 -6.67 -4.88 9.08
N GLU A 95 -7.10 -4.25 10.15
CA GLU A 95 -7.90 -4.90 11.23
C GLU A 95 -9.24 -5.45 10.72
N ASN A 96 -9.79 -4.85 9.67
CA ASN A 96 -11.10 -5.20 9.14
C ASN A 96 -11.05 -5.96 7.80
N ALA A 97 -9.92 -6.07 7.15
CA ALA A 97 -9.74 -6.81 5.91
C ALA A 97 -9.97 -8.31 6.11
N THR A 98 -10.66 -8.97 5.17
CA THR A 98 -10.96 -10.40 5.24
C THR A 98 -10.16 -11.23 4.23
N GLY A 99 -9.45 -10.60 3.31
CA GLY A 99 -8.70 -11.26 2.24
C GLY A 99 -7.43 -11.97 2.68
N ASP A 100 -6.95 -12.87 1.85
CA ASP A 100 -5.69 -13.59 2.05
C ASP A 100 -4.47 -12.71 1.79
N PHE A 101 -4.67 -11.69 0.95
CA PHE A 101 -3.67 -10.68 0.59
C PHE A 101 -4.22 -9.30 0.89
N LEU A 102 -3.37 -8.42 1.41
CA LEU A 102 -3.71 -7.05 1.75
C LEU A 102 -2.83 -6.09 0.95
N LEU A 103 -3.45 -5.17 0.24
CA LEU A 103 -2.80 -4.13 -0.54
C LEU A 103 -3.30 -2.76 -0.11
N VAL A 104 -2.40 -1.81 0.09
CA VAL A 104 -2.76 -0.40 0.30
C VAL A 104 -2.84 0.30 -1.06
N GLN A 105 -3.94 1.04 -1.29
CA GLN A 105 -4.21 1.83 -2.49
C GLN A 105 -4.58 3.25 -2.09
N ASP A 106 -3.83 4.25 -2.55
CA ASP A 106 -4.22 5.65 -2.36
C ASP A 106 -5.43 6.03 -3.23
N ALA A 107 -6.28 6.91 -2.69
CA ALA A 107 -7.51 7.35 -3.38
C ALA A 107 -7.26 8.40 -4.47
N ASP A 108 -6.03 8.85 -4.65
CA ASP A 108 -5.63 10.05 -5.39
C ASP A 108 -5.32 9.84 -6.89
N LEU A 109 -5.53 8.64 -7.41
CA LEU A 109 -5.30 8.24 -8.81
C LEU A 109 -3.82 8.28 -9.27
N GLU A 110 -2.86 8.49 -8.38
CA GLU A 110 -1.42 8.46 -8.74
C GLU A 110 -0.93 7.06 -9.11
N TYR A 111 -1.55 6.02 -8.50
CA TYR A 111 -1.26 4.60 -8.71
C TYR A 111 -2.36 3.92 -9.52
N ASP A 112 -1.98 3.02 -10.42
CA ASP A 112 -2.91 2.35 -11.32
C ASP A 112 -3.26 0.93 -10.84
N PRO A 113 -4.56 0.62 -10.57
CA PRO A 113 -4.98 -0.72 -10.21
C PRO A 113 -4.66 -1.81 -11.24
N ARG A 114 -4.38 -1.45 -12.49
CA ARG A 114 -3.94 -2.41 -13.53
C ARG A 114 -2.61 -3.09 -13.18
N ASP A 115 -1.84 -2.57 -12.23
CA ASP A 115 -0.61 -3.18 -11.74
C ASP A 115 -0.84 -4.32 -10.72
N TYR A 116 -2.08 -4.55 -10.24
CA TYR A 116 -2.36 -5.60 -9.24
C TYR A 116 -1.89 -7.00 -9.69
N PRO A 117 -2.10 -7.45 -10.93
CA PRO A 117 -1.57 -8.75 -11.35
C PRO A 117 -0.05 -8.85 -11.24
N THR A 118 0.67 -7.76 -11.53
CA THR A 118 2.14 -7.69 -11.43
C THR A 118 2.60 -7.78 -9.97
N LEU A 119 1.90 -7.10 -9.06
CA LEU A 119 2.16 -7.16 -7.62
C LEU A 119 1.86 -8.55 -7.03
N LEU A 120 0.78 -9.18 -7.46
CA LEU A 120 0.33 -10.47 -6.92
C LEU A 120 1.20 -11.66 -7.37
N ARG A 121 1.76 -11.60 -8.56
CA ARG A 121 2.51 -12.71 -9.15
C ARG A 121 3.60 -13.28 -8.25
N PRO A 122 4.52 -12.49 -7.66
CA PRO A 122 5.58 -13.05 -6.80
C PRO A 122 5.05 -13.75 -5.56
N ILE A 123 3.93 -13.29 -4.97
CA ILE A 123 3.30 -13.95 -3.82
C ILE A 123 2.64 -15.27 -4.26
N LEU A 124 1.93 -15.26 -5.38
CA LEU A 124 1.25 -16.44 -5.90
C LEU A 124 2.22 -17.53 -6.32
N GLU A 125 3.40 -17.14 -6.81
CA GLU A 125 4.50 -18.05 -7.16
C GLU A 125 5.36 -18.47 -5.95
N GLY A 126 5.00 -18.05 -4.73
CA GLY A 126 5.72 -18.39 -3.50
C GLY A 126 7.12 -17.78 -3.37
N ARG A 127 7.44 -16.76 -4.17
CA ARG A 127 8.76 -16.10 -4.13
C ARG A 127 8.94 -15.21 -2.91
N SER A 128 7.85 -14.60 -2.42
CA SER A 128 7.86 -13.72 -1.26
C SER A 128 6.47 -13.64 -0.66
N SER A 129 6.41 -13.34 0.65
CA SER A 129 5.17 -12.98 1.35
C SER A 129 4.88 -11.48 1.35
N VAL A 130 5.81 -10.66 0.82
CA VAL A 130 5.71 -9.19 0.76
C VAL A 130 6.23 -8.69 -0.58
N VAL A 131 5.43 -7.86 -1.26
CA VAL A 131 5.78 -7.26 -2.55
C VAL A 131 5.53 -5.76 -2.51
N TYR A 132 6.51 -4.97 -2.92
CA TYR A 132 6.39 -3.52 -3.10
C TYR A 132 6.39 -3.17 -4.59
N GLY A 133 5.52 -2.24 -4.96
CA GLY A 133 5.53 -1.66 -6.29
C GLY A 133 6.49 -0.46 -6.33
N SER A 134 7.61 -0.58 -7.05
CA SER A 134 8.57 0.52 -7.17
C SER A 134 8.21 1.46 -8.31
N ARG A 135 8.09 2.74 -7.99
CA ARG A 135 7.90 3.83 -8.95
C ARG A 135 9.15 4.10 -9.80
N PHE A 136 10.31 3.63 -9.33
CA PHE A 136 11.59 3.84 -10.01
C PHE A 136 11.98 2.71 -10.95
N LEU A 137 11.27 1.60 -10.94
CA LEU A 137 11.50 0.45 -11.83
C LEU A 137 10.54 0.40 -13.01
N GLY A 138 9.41 1.13 -12.95
CA GLY A 138 8.36 1.11 -13.98
C GLY A 138 8.25 2.42 -14.75
N GLU A 139 7.21 2.49 -15.59
CA GLU A 139 6.85 3.70 -16.34
C GLU A 139 6.32 4.76 -15.35
N HIS A 140 6.86 5.96 -15.42
CA HIS A 140 6.40 7.05 -14.57
C HIS A 140 6.52 8.41 -15.25
N LYS A 141 5.58 9.30 -14.94
CA LYS A 141 5.72 10.73 -15.23
C LYS A 141 6.95 11.26 -14.50
N ALA A 142 7.76 12.09 -15.12
CA ALA A 142 8.96 12.66 -14.52
C ALA A 142 8.63 13.32 -13.16
N MET A 143 9.29 12.86 -12.13
CA MET A 143 9.15 13.41 -10.77
C MET A 143 9.99 14.68 -10.62
N TYR A 144 9.60 15.57 -9.70
CA TYR A 144 10.46 16.68 -9.31
C TYR A 144 11.80 16.15 -8.77
N TYR A 145 12.90 16.69 -9.29
CA TYR A 145 14.26 16.21 -9.00
C TYR A 145 14.53 16.06 -7.48
N TRP A 146 14.24 17.10 -6.70
CA TRP A 146 14.50 17.08 -5.26
C TRP A 146 13.60 16.11 -4.48
N HIS A 147 12.39 15.84 -4.97
CA HIS A 147 11.53 14.79 -4.39
C HIS A 147 12.10 13.40 -4.66
N GLN A 148 12.60 13.16 -5.87
CA GLN A 148 13.24 11.90 -6.20
C GLN A 148 14.51 11.70 -5.38
N VAL A 149 15.34 12.74 -5.23
CA VAL A 149 16.55 12.70 -4.39
C VAL A 149 16.18 12.40 -2.93
N GLY A 150 15.18 13.08 -2.38
CA GLY A 150 14.70 12.84 -1.02
C GLY A 150 14.24 11.39 -0.80
N ASN A 151 13.40 10.86 -1.68
CA ASN A 151 12.93 9.47 -1.62
C ASN A 151 14.10 8.46 -1.70
N LYS A 152 15.06 8.70 -2.60
CA LYS A 152 16.25 7.83 -2.72
C LYS A 152 17.14 7.87 -1.47
N LEU A 153 17.31 9.04 -0.85
CA LEU A 153 18.10 9.17 0.39
C LEU A 153 17.43 8.45 1.56
N LEU A 154 16.10 8.58 1.72
CA LEU A 154 15.34 7.88 2.75
C LEU A 154 15.38 6.36 2.53
N THR A 155 15.22 5.91 1.29
CA THR A 155 15.33 4.50 0.92
C THR A 155 16.74 3.97 1.17
N MET A 156 17.79 4.72 0.81
CA MET A 156 19.19 4.37 1.10
C MET A 156 19.43 4.25 2.61
N PHE A 157 18.90 5.16 3.41
CA PHE A 157 19.01 5.07 4.87
C PHE A 157 18.34 3.80 5.42
N ALA A 158 17.15 3.46 4.95
CA ALA A 158 16.49 2.21 5.30
C ALA A 158 17.30 0.98 4.88
N ASN A 159 17.89 1.00 3.67
CA ASN A 159 18.72 -0.08 3.15
C ASN A 159 19.94 -0.35 4.04
N ILE A 160 20.64 0.70 4.47
CA ILE A 160 21.78 0.59 5.38
C ILE A 160 21.34 0.04 6.74
N LEU A 161 20.26 0.59 7.31
CA LEU A 161 19.82 0.28 8.66
C LEU A 161 19.28 -1.16 8.79
N TYR A 162 18.64 -1.66 7.74
CA TYR A 162 17.99 -2.98 7.73
C TYR A 162 18.68 -4.03 6.85
N ASN A 163 19.81 -3.69 6.24
CA ASN A 163 20.58 -4.58 5.35
C ASN A 163 19.69 -5.14 4.23
N THR A 164 19.11 -4.25 3.44
CA THR A 164 18.25 -4.56 2.29
C THR A 164 18.63 -3.73 1.08
N THR A 165 18.00 -3.94 -0.07
CA THR A 165 18.32 -3.27 -1.34
C THR A 165 17.06 -2.74 -2.03
N LEU A 166 16.15 -2.12 -1.26
CA LEU A 166 14.94 -1.51 -1.82
C LEU A 166 15.30 -0.35 -2.74
N THR A 167 14.49 -0.16 -3.77
CA THR A 167 14.57 0.98 -4.68
C THR A 167 13.57 2.07 -4.31
N ASP A 168 12.43 1.71 -3.66
CA ASP A 168 11.35 2.63 -3.30
C ASP A 168 10.64 2.23 -2.00
N MET A 169 11.15 2.68 -0.85
CA MET A 169 10.52 2.42 0.44
C MET A 169 9.22 3.21 0.64
N GLU A 170 9.14 4.41 0.07
CA GLU A 170 8.01 5.36 0.25
C GLU A 170 6.83 5.09 -0.72
N THR A 171 6.85 3.97 -1.44
CA THR A 171 5.73 3.60 -2.30
C THR A 171 4.46 3.32 -1.49
N CYS A 172 3.30 3.69 -2.03
CA CYS A 172 2.01 3.28 -1.46
C CYS A 172 1.74 1.79 -1.70
N TYR A 173 2.11 1.26 -2.87
CA TYR A 173 1.84 -0.13 -3.20
C TYR A 173 2.68 -1.10 -2.38
N LYS A 174 2.15 -1.42 -1.21
CA LYS A 174 2.68 -2.43 -0.29
C LYS A 174 1.67 -3.56 -0.19
N LEU A 175 1.99 -4.69 -0.82
CA LEU A 175 1.21 -5.92 -0.81
C LEU A 175 1.86 -6.91 0.14
N CYS A 176 1.08 -7.55 0.99
CA CYS A 176 1.56 -8.65 1.82
C CYS A 176 0.46 -9.69 2.05
N THR A 177 0.86 -10.88 2.50
CA THR A 177 -0.09 -11.88 2.98
C THR A 177 -0.76 -11.41 4.26
N ARG A 178 -1.97 -11.90 4.54
CA ARG A 178 -2.68 -11.66 5.81
C ARG A 178 -1.81 -11.99 7.01
N GLU A 179 -1.10 -13.11 6.97
CA GLU A 179 -0.22 -13.56 8.04
C GLU A 179 0.83 -12.50 8.38
N VAL A 180 1.49 -11.94 7.36
CA VAL A 180 2.46 -10.86 7.56
C VAL A 180 1.79 -9.61 8.11
N ALA A 181 0.66 -9.18 7.53
CA ALA A 181 -0.05 -7.97 7.96
C ALA A 181 -0.47 -8.03 9.44
N HIS A 182 -0.89 -9.20 9.92
CA HIS A 182 -1.30 -9.41 11.30
C HIS A 182 -0.16 -9.81 12.25
N SER A 183 1.06 -10.01 11.75
CA SER A 183 2.21 -10.32 12.60
C SER A 183 2.69 -9.14 13.44
N PHE A 184 2.27 -7.93 13.13
CA PHE A 184 2.62 -6.70 13.85
C PHE A 184 1.44 -5.71 13.90
N THR A 185 1.49 -4.77 14.85
CA THR A 185 0.53 -3.67 14.94
C THR A 185 1.20 -2.37 14.55
N LEU A 186 0.61 -1.61 13.64
CA LEU A 186 1.06 -0.26 13.28
C LEU A 186 0.68 0.72 14.38
N LYS A 187 1.62 1.56 14.80
CA LYS A 187 1.45 2.54 15.88
C LYS A 187 1.41 3.99 15.37
N GLN A 188 2.09 4.25 14.25
CA GLN A 188 2.12 5.57 13.63
C GLN A 188 0.75 5.94 13.03
N HIS A 189 0.40 7.21 13.14
CA HIS A 189 -0.91 7.70 12.70
C HIS A 189 -0.86 8.41 11.35
N ARG A 190 0.26 9.06 11.03
CA ARG A 190 0.45 9.86 9.81
C ARG A 190 1.44 9.18 8.86
N TRP A 191 2.29 9.94 8.19
CA TRP A 191 3.28 9.50 7.22
C TRP A 191 4.35 8.54 7.77
N GLY A 192 4.50 8.46 9.09
CA GLY A 192 5.41 7.50 9.72
C GLY A 192 5.01 6.03 9.59
N PHE A 193 3.83 5.71 9.06
CA PHE A 193 3.38 4.32 8.93
C PHE A 193 4.16 3.55 7.86
N ASP A 194 4.53 4.19 6.74
CA ASP A 194 5.28 3.57 5.65
C ASP A 194 6.66 3.04 6.12
N PRO A 195 7.51 3.88 6.75
CA PRO A 195 8.76 3.40 7.32
C PRO A 195 8.55 2.43 8.50
N GLU A 196 7.50 2.60 9.31
CA GLU A 196 7.17 1.66 10.38
C GLU A 196 6.83 0.28 9.84
N MET A 197 5.96 0.19 8.84
CA MET A 197 5.56 -1.07 8.20
C MET A 197 6.78 -1.77 7.60
N THR A 198 7.59 -1.04 6.84
CA THR A 198 8.83 -1.56 6.23
C THR A 198 9.81 -2.07 7.28
N ALA A 199 10.05 -1.29 8.34
CA ALA A 199 10.91 -1.66 9.45
C ALA A 199 10.47 -2.96 10.13
N LYS A 200 9.17 -3.08 10.43
CA LYS A 200 8.60 -4.24 11.11
C LYS A 200 8.62 -5.50 10.25
N ILE A 201 8.37 -5.37 8.96
CA ILE A 201 8.47 -6.46 7.99
C ILE A 201 9.91 -6.99 7.95
N LEU A 202 10.89 -6.10 7.72
CA LEU A 202 12.31 -6.47 7.61
C LEU A 202 12.87 -7.02 8.92
N LYS A 203 12.47 -6.46 10.06
CA LYS A 203 12.89 -6.93 11.39
C LYS A 203 12.40 -8.35 11.70
N ARG A 204 11.25 -8.76 11.14
CA ARG A 204 10.72 -10.13 11.24
C ARG A 204 11.35 -11.12 10.26
N GLY A 205 12.35 -10.67 9.50
CA GLY A 205 13.10 -11.54 8.58
C GLY A 205 12.43 -11.72 7.21
N HIS A 206 11.29 -11.06 6.95
CA HIS A 206 10.68 -11.10 5.62
C HIS A 206 11.52 -10.33 4.61
N ARG A 207 11.78 -10.93 3.45
CA ARG A 207 12.39 -10.26 2.32
C ARG A 207 11.32 -9.63 1.45
N ILE A 208 11.48 -8.36 1.15
CA ILE A 208 10.56 -7.61 0.29
C ILE A 208 10.98 -7.83 -1.16
N TYR A 209 10.03 -8.26 -1.99
CA TYR A 209 10.21 -8.35 -3.43
C TYR A 209 9.73 -7.06 -4.09
N GLU A 210 10.47 -6.48 -5.02
CA GLU A 210 10.03 -5.29 -5.74
C GLU A 210 9.65 -5.63 -7.17
N VAL A 211 8.56 -5.00 -7.64
CA VAL A 211 8.11 -5.07 -9.03
C VAL A 211 7.93 -3.66 -9.60
N PRO A 212 8.11 -3.46 -10.92
CA PRO A 212 7.82 -2.20 -11.55
C PRO A 212 6.31 -1.90 -11.52
N ILE A 213 5.94 -0.64 -11.30
CA ILE A 213 4.58 -0.13 -11.38
C ILE A 213 4.53 1.17 -12.17
N ALA A 214 3.35 1.48 -12.72
CA ALA A 214 3.08 2.78 -13.31
C ALA A 214 2.83 3.83 -12.22
N TYR A 215 3.35 5.03 -12.42
CA TYR A 215 3.15 6.13 -11.48
C TYR A 215 2.88 7.45 -12.21
N ASN A 216 1.77 8.09 -11.89
CA ASN A 216 1.36 9.37 -12.44
C ASN A 216 1.22 10.41 -11.34
N GLY A 217 2.36 10.93 -10.86
CA GLY A 217 2.40 11.88 -9.74
C GLY A 217 1.64 13.18 -10.04
N ARG A 218 0.89 13.65 -9.04
CA ARG A 218 0.15 14.93 -9.08
C ARG A 218 1.12 16.12 -9.09
N GLU A 219 0.69 17.21 -9.74
CA GLU A 219 1.37 18.51 -9.67
C GLU A 219 1.10 19.18 -8.31
N PHE A 220 1.87 20.25 -8.01
CA PHE A 220 1.69 21.00 -6.74
C PHE A 220 0.30 21.62 -6.63
N ASP A 221 -0.26 22.10 -7.76
CA ASP A 221 -1.59 22.71 -7.83
C ASP A 221 -2.72 21.68 -7.57
N GLU A 222 -2.41 20.40 -7.69
CA GLU A 222 -3.31 19.26 -7.44
C GLU A 222 -3.27 18.73 -5.99
N GLY A 223 -2.67 19.49 -5.05
CA GLY A 223 -2.78 19.24 -3.61
C GLY A 223 -1.74 18.26 -3.02
N LYS A 224 -0.52 18.24 -3.54
CA LYS A 224 0.59 17.45 -2.98
C LYS A 224 0.88 17.84 -1.52
N LYS A 225 0.71 16.89 -0.59
CA LYS A 225 0.65 17.15 0.87
C LYS A 225 1.98 16.90 1.62
N ILE A 226 3.06 16.39 0.98
CA ILE A 226 4.31 15.99 1.63
C ILE A 226 5.27 17.17 1.77
N ASN A 227 5.83 17.37 2.99
CA ASN A 227 6.77 18.44 3.32
C ASN A 227 8.13 17.84 3.73
N TRP A 228 9.24 18.58 3.54
CA TRP A 228 10.60 18.16 3.94
C TRP A 228 10.71 17.77 5.44
N ARG A 229 9.85 18.33 6.32
CA ARG A 229 9.78 17.98 7.74
C ARG A 229 9.35 16.52 7.97
N ASP A 230 8.62 15.94 7.02
CA ASP A 230 8.18 14.55 7.11
C ASP A 230 9.37 13.59 7.01
N ALA A 231 10.48 13.99 6.37
CA ALA A 231 11.71 13.22 6.34
C ALA A 231 12.27 12.92 7.75
N PHE A 232 12.14 13.85 8.71
CA PHE A 232 12.55 13.58 10.09
C PHE A 232 11.66 12.52 10.76
N VAL A 233 10.37 12.53 10.45
CA VAL A 233 9.44 11.52 10.96
C VAL A 233 9.81 10.14 10.40
N VAL A 234 10.15 10.07 9.12
CA VAL A 234 10.60 8.83 8.46
C VAL A 234 11.88 8.30 9.12
N ILE A 235 12.92 9.13 9.21
CA ILE A 235 14.22 8.75 9.80
C ILE A 235 14.04 8.30 11.25
N THR A 236 13.33 9.08 12.07
CA THR A 236 13.10 8.75 13.47
C THR A 236 12.27 7.47 13.63
N SER A 237 11.30 7.23 12.75
CA SER A 237 10.53 5.99 12.72
C SER A 237 11.43 4.78 12.39
N LEU A 238 12.25 4.88 11.35
CA LEU A 238 13.19 3.80 10.97
C LEU A 238 14.15 3.47 12.13
N VAL A 239 14.76 4.47 12.75
CA VAL A 239 15.67 4.27 13.89
C VAL A 239 14.90 3.67 15.08
N ARG A 240 13.76 4.24 15.44
CA ARG A 240 12.93 3.76 16.55
C ARG A 240 12.59 2.29 16.38
N TYR A 241 12.00 1.90 15.24
CA TYR A 241 11.52 0.54 15.01
C TYR A 241 12.64 -0.47 14.71
N ARG A 242 13.89 -0.02 14.52
CA ARG A 242 15.06 -0.91 14.52
C ARG A 242 15.29 -1.51 15.91
N PHE A 243 15.04 -0.75 16.97
CA PHE A 243 15.36 -1.12 18.37
C PHE A 243 14.12 -1.39 19.24
N THR A 244 12.92 -0.94 18.83
CA THR A 244 11.66 -1.15 19.56
C THR A 244 10.65 -1.92 18.71
N GLU A 245 9.56 -2.39 19.34
CA GLU A 245 8.38 -2.93 18.64
C GLU A 245 7.30 -1.87 18.44
#